data_beafec0febbec68a304f4e88f52b5499
#
_entry.id   beafec0febbec68a304f4e88f52b5499
#
_cell.length_a   1.000
_cell.length_b   1.000
_cell.length_c   1.000
_cell.angle_alpha   90.00
_cell.angle_beta   90.00
_cell.angle_gamma   90.00
#
_symmetry.space_group_name_H-M   'P 1'
#
loop_
_entity.id
_entity.type
_entity.pdbx_description
1 polymer ?
#
loop_
_entity_poly.entity_id
_entity_poly.type
_entity_poly.pdbx_seq_one_letter_code
_entity_poly.pdbx_strand_id
1 'polypeptide(L)'
;MHNNIKRIASIMIAAMVFVSLPCGSIFARTHIETDKDCSITVDIPDTWNDLDTVDFHVDLYRVAEVDENGTYAVTDDYKELSGMVESIDSKTTADDYEKMAKSASEIVDKEGLSADKTIEVKNGKGSVSGVKTGLYLVYTKPVNSAQYGYSFVPYLVSAPNNEFAMTGSGSDSWIYDNITIELKPEQKELTGNLQINKVLKTYNTELGEPIFAFDIEAYDKDGNVVFSDIASIRFDGVGFKSVVIDNIPAGSRVVVKEVYAAGSYKVTSSDNIETTIVAGDTVNADFTNDYNNKLIYSTGVVNHFEYDGTGWEWVQN
;
A
#
# COMPACT_ATOMS: atom_id res chain seq x y z
N MET A 1 14.51 -16.67 12.00
CA MET A 1 15.18 -15.58 11.28
C MET A 1 15.31 -15.96 9.82
N HIS A 2 14.36 -15.61 9.00
CA HIS A 2 14.56 -15.51 7.55
C HIS A 2 13.54 -14.49 7.05
N ASN A 3 14.01 -13.27 6.85
CA ASN A 3 13.26 -12.20 6.19
C ASN A 3 13.03 -12.60 4.73
N ASN A 4 11.91 -13.22 4.43
CA ASN A 4 11.40 -13.31 3.07
C ASN A 4 10.65 -12.01 2.76
N ILE A 5 11.40 -10.95 2.50
CA ILE A 5 10.89 -9.81 1.74
C ILE A 5 10.63 -10.36 0.33
N LYS A 6 9.41 -10.82 0.10
CA LYS A 6 8.91 -11.00 -1.27
C LYS A 6 8.80 -9.61 -1.87
N ARG A 7 9.89 -9.15 -2.50
CA ARG A 7 9.83 -8.08 -3.47
C ARG A 7 8.93 -8.60 -4.59
N ILE A 8 7.67 -8.22 -4.56
CA ILE A 8 6.81 -8.31 -5.73
C ILE A 8 7.45 -7.35 -6.71
N ALA A 9 8.17 -7.90 -7.68
CA ALA A 9 8.72 -7.14 -8.78
C ALA A 9 7.50 -6.53 -9.49
N SER A 10 7.34 -5.22 -9.36
CA SER A 10 6.42 -4.46 -10.20
C SER A 10 6.80 -4.76 -11.63
N ILE A 11 5.96 -5.51 -12.33
CA ILE A 11 6.06 -5.65 -13.78
C ILE A 11 5.72 -4.26 -14.31
N MET A 12 6.77 -3.49 -14.59
CA MET A 12 6.66 -2.23 -15.30
C MET A 12 6.18 -2.54 -16.73
N ILE A 13 4.88 -2.56 -16.95
CA ILE A 13 4.34 -2.33 -18.27
C ILE A 13 4.36 -0.82 -18.44
N ALA A 14 5.45 -0.32 -18.97
CA ALA A 14 5.57 1.08 -19.35
C ALA A 14 4.64 1.31 -20.53
N ALA A 15 3.46 1.86 -20.30
CA ALA A 15 2.74 2.55 -21.34
C ALA A 15 3.57 3.79 -21.71
N MET A 16 4.55 3.59 -22.60
CA MET A 16 5.34 4.68 -23.14
C MET A 16 4.45 5.47 -24.08
N VAL A 17 4.09 6.68 -23.68
CA VAL A 17 3.55 7.66 -24.62
C VAL A 17 4.71 8.13 -25.50
N PHE A 18 5.04 7.38 -26.54
CA PHE A 18 5.97 7.84 -27.56
C PHE A 18 5.25 8.78 -28.48
N VAL A 19 5.51 10.06 -28.38
CA VAL A 19 5.28 10.98 -29.49
C VAL A 19 6.44 10.79 -30.47
N SER A 20 6.45 9.68 -31.19
CA SER A 20 7.41 9.51 -32.29
C SER A 20 6.89 10.24 -33.53
N LEU A 21 7.58 11.29 -33.94
CA LEU A 21 7.40 11.88 -35.26
C LEU A 21 8.10 10.99 -36.29
N PRO A 22 7.43 10.16 -37.13
CA PRO A 22 8.09 9.41 -38.17
C PRO A 22 8.54 10.37 -39.27
N CYS A 23 9.84 10.48 -39.45
CA CYS A 23 10.39 11.07 -40.65
C CYS A 23 10.24 10.05 -41.81
N GLY A 24 9.35 10.34 -42.76
CA GLY A 24 9.32 9.64 -44.04
C GLY A 24 7.99 8.97 -44.41
N SER A 25 6.97 9.76 -44.65
CA SER A 25 5.93 9.56 -45.68
C SER A 25 5.09 10.84 -45.70
N ILE A 26 4.93 11.42 -46.89
CA ILE A 26 4.04 12.58 -47.09
C ILE A 26 2.59 12.05 -47.05
N PHE A 27 2.10 11.72 -45.86
CA PHE A 27 0.68 11.73 -45.58
C PHE A 27 0.41 13.02 -44.84
N ALA A 28 -0.58 13.79 -45.26
CA ALA A 28 -1.02 14.98 -44.58
C ALA A 28 -1.46 14.55 -43.15
N ARG A 29 -0.62 14.81 -42.12
CA ARG A 29 -1.02 14.65 -40.73
C ARG A 29 -2.27 15.49 -40.50
N THR A 30 -3.27 14.88 -39.88
CA THR A 30 -4.42 15.65 -39.40
C THR A 30 -3.91 16.59 -38.33
N HIS A 31 -4.16 17.90 -38.49
CA HIS A 31 -3.81 18.90 -37.49
C HIS A 31 -4.58 18.67 -36.20
N ILE A 32 -3.99 19.06 -35.06
CA ILE A 32 -4.68 19.08 -33.78
C ILE A 32 -5.71 20.22 -33.81
N GLU A 33 -6.97 19.92 -33.51
CA GLU A 33 -8.02 20.90 -33.27
C GLU A 33 -7.86 21.47 -31.85
N THR A 34 -7.08 22.54 -31.70
CA THR A 34 -6.65 23.07 -30.41
C THR A 34 -7.77 23.70 -29.57
N ASP A 35 -8.90 24.01 -30.17
CA ASP A 35 -10.11 24.52 -29.53
C ASP A 35 -11.07 23.43 -29.05
N LYS A 36 -10.81 22.16 -29.43
CA LYS A 36 -11.61 21.01 -29.03
C LYS A 36 -11.25 20.54 -27.65
N ASP A 37 -12.26 20.35 -26.80
CA ASP A 37 -12.08 19.77 -25.49
C ASP A 37 -11.84 18.27 -25.57
N CYS A 38 -11.05 17.75 -24.63
CA CYS A 38 -10.77 16.33 -24.46
C CYS A 38 -11.50 15.76 -23.24
N SER A 39 -11.57 14.42 -23.18
CA SER A 39 -11.96 13.69 -21.98
C SER A 39 -10.92 12.63 -21.63
N ILE A 40 -10.67 12.46 -20.34
CA ILE A 40 -9.68 11.52 -19.80
C ILE A 40 -10.38 10.56 -18.85
N THR A 41 -10.05 9.28 -18.95
CA THR A 41 -10.56 8.20 -18.10
C THR A 41 -9.42 7.48 -17.39
N VAL A 42 -9.69 7.08 -16.14
CA VAL A 42 -8.84 6.20 -15.33
C VAL A 42 -9.57 4.88 -15.15
N ASP A 43 -8.87 3.79 -15.34
CA ASP A 43 -9.34 2.44 -15.03
C ASP A 43 -8.22 1.70 -14.29
N ILE A 44 -8.47 1.28 -13.05
CA ILE A 44 -7.50 0.56 -12.24
C ILE A 44 -7.57 -0.91 -12.62
N PRO A 45 -6.45 -1.54 -13.03
CA PRO A 45 -6.45 -2.96 -13.36
C PRO A 45 -6.82 -3.84 -12.16
N ASP A 46 -7.53 -4.94 -12.40
CA ASP A 46 -7.96 -5.92 -11.39
C ASP A 46 -6.80 -6.49 -10.55
N THR A 47 -5.56 -6.32 -10.98
CA THR A 47 -4.36 -6.69 -10.21
C THR A 47 -4.19 -5.89 -8.93
N TRP A 48 -4.89 -4.76 -8.80
CA TRP A 48 -4.87 -3.84 -7.66
C TRP A 48 -6.23 -3.80 -6.93
N ASN A 49 -6.88 -4.96 -6.77
CA ASN A 49 -8.24 -5.11 -6.20
C ASN A 49 -8.46 -4.39 -4.87
N ASP A 50 -7.41 -4.24 -4.09
CA ASP A 50 -7.43 -3.54 -2.81
C ASP A 50 -7.58 -2.01 -3.00
N LEU A 51 -6.96 -1.47 -4.07
CA LEU A 51 -7.05 -0.06 -4.43
C LEU A 51 -8.45 0.30 -4.93
N ASP A 52 -9.20 -0.64 -5.50
CA ASP A 52 -10.60 -0.44 -5.92
C ASP A 52 -11.53 -0.10 -4.75
N THR A 53 -11.14 -0.46 -3.53
CA THR A 53 -11.92 -0.16 -2.32
C THR A 53 -11.70 1.25 -1.78
N VAL A 54 -10.77 2.00 -2.37
CA VAL A 54 -10.37 3.33 -1.91
C VAL A 54 -10.86 4.40 -2.88
N ASP A 55 -11.57 5.40 -2.38
CA ASP A 55 -11.90 6.59 -3.15
C ASP A 55 -10.71 7.57 -3.09
N PHE A 56 -10.24 8.03 -4.24
CA PHE A 56 -9.13 8.97 -4.31
C PHE A 56 -9.22 9.89 -5.55
N HIS A 57 -8.29 10.84 -5.64
CA HIS A 57 -8.25 11.83 -6.71
C HIS A 57 -6.99 11.67 -7.56
N VAL A 58 -7.15 11.82 -8.86
CA VAL A 58 -6.06 11.98 -9.82
C VAL A 58 -6.11 13.39 -10.34
N ASP A 59 -5.08 14.17 -10.05
CA ASP A 59 -4.96 15.55 -10.43
C ASP A 59 -4.22 15.68 -11.76
N LEU A 60 -4.74 16.54 -12.63
CA LEU A 60 -4.19 16.86 -13.94
C LEU A 60 -3.74 18.32 -13.94
N TYR A 61 -2.45 18.54 -14.18
CA TYR A 61 -1.87 19.87 -14.28
C TYR A 61 -1.37 20.10 -15.68
N ARG A 62 -1.85 21.17 -16.33
CA ARG A 62 -1.46 21.51 -17.70
C ARG A 62 -0.07 22.14 -17.72
N VAL A 63 0.92 21.33 -18.02
CA VAL A 63 2.35 21.72 -18.08
C VAL A 63 2.62 22.57 -19.30
N ALA A 64 2.01 22.23 -20.45
CA ALA A 64 2.20 22.96 -21.69
C ALA A 64 0.93 22.99 -22.55
N GLU A 65 0.80 24.05 -23.34
CA GLU A 65 -0.12 24.13 -24.46
C GLU A 65 0.45 23.35 -25.65
N VAL A 66 -0.42 22.94 -26.56
CA VAL A 66 -0.02 22.30 -27.81
C VAL A 66 -0.59 23.07 -28.99
N ASP A 67 0.21 23.32 -30.03
CA ASP A 67 -0.25 23.91 -31.26
C ASP A 67 -0.86 22.88 -32.23
N GLU A 68 -1.39 23.32 -33.34
CA GLU A 68 -1.99 22.48 -34.38
C GLU A 68 -0.99 21.50 -35.01
N ASN A 69 0.30 21.72 -34.88
CA ASN A 69 1.38 20.88 -35.42
C ASN A 69 1.93 19.90 -34.38
N GLY A 70 1.48 19.96 -33.12
CA GLY A 70 1.93 19.11 -32.03
C GLY A 70 3.16 19.65 -31.29
N THR A 71 3.49 20.94 -31.45
CA THR A 71 4.57 21.60 -30.71
C THR A 71 4.06 22.08 -29.35
N TYR A 72 4.83 21.84 -28.30
CA TYR A 72 4.50 22.26 -26.94
C TYR A 72 5.11 23.63 -26.60
N ALA A 73 4.34 24.44 -25.89
CA ALA A 73 4.78 25.66 -25.24
C ALA A 73 4.40 25.63 -23.76
N VAL A 74 5.36 25.70 -22.85
CA VAL A 74 5.11 25.60 -21.41
C VAL A 74 4.20 26.72 -20.93
N THR A 75 3.33 26.42 -19.96
CA THR A 75 2.54 27.42 -19.26
C THR A 75 3.40 28.24 -18.30
N ASP A 76 2.85 29.34 -17.79
CA ASP A 76 3.58 30.28 -16.94
C ASP A 76 4.15 29.62 -15.68
N ASP A 77 3.43 28.67 -15.10
CA ASP A 77 3.83 27.96 -13.88
C ASP A 77 5.01 27.01 -14.10
N TYR A 78 5.25 26.58 -15.36
CA TYR A 78 6.27 25.59 -15.69
C TYR A 78 7.41 26.14 -16.56
N LYS A 79 7.66 27.47 -16.54
CA LYS A 79 8.70 28.13 -17.33
C LYS A 79 10.11 27.51 -17.14
N GLU A 80 10.38 26.97 -15.95
CA GLU A 80 11.64 26.29 -15.65
C GLU A 80 11.87 25.04 -16.51
N LEU A 81 10.80 24.46 -17.06
CA LEU A 81 10.83 23.26 -17.89
C LEU A 81 10.88 23.54 -19.40
N SER A 82 10.89 24.81 -19.84
CA SER A 82 10.82 25.15 -21.28
C SER A 82 11.89 24.46 -22.12
N GLY A 83 13.14 24.42 -21.64
CA GLY A 83 14.24 23.76 -22.35
C GLY A 83 14.09 22.27 -22.55
N MET A 84 13.28 21.60 -21.73
CA MET A 84 12.99 20.17 -21.84
C MET A 84 11.70 19.92 -22.63
N VAL A 85 10.61 20.60 -22.26
CA VAL A 85 9.27 20.35 -22.82
C VAL A 85 9.16 20.84 -24.26
N GLU A 86 9.71 22.00 -24.56
CA GLU A 86 9.66 22.59 -25.91
C GLU A 86 10.62 21.89 -26.90
N SER A 87 11.53 21.05 -26.38
CA SER A 87 12.44 20.24 -27.19
C SER A 87 11.94 18.80 -27.42
N ILE A 88 10.74 18.47 -26.99
CA ILE A 88 10.14 17.15 -27.19
C ILE A 88 10.06 16.83 -28.69
N ASP A 89 10.69 15.73 -29.09
CA ASP A 89 10.71 15.25 -30.48
C ASP A 89 10.71 13.70 -30.52
N SER A 90 10.88 13.15 -31.71
CA SER A 90 10.94 11.69 -31.94
C SER A 90 12.14 10.98 -31.27
N LYS A 91 13.07 11.70 -30.67
CA LYS A 91 14.25 11.16 -29.98
C LYS A 91 14.11 11.27 -28.46
N THR A 92 13.10 11.96 -27.97
CA THR A 92 12.83 12.10 -26.56
C THR A 92 12.55 10.72 -25.97
N THR A 93 13.33 10.33 -24.97
CA THR A 93 13.28 8.99 -24.37
C THR A 93 12.26 8.92 -23.22
N ALA A 94 11.93 7.69 -22.81
CA ALA A 94 11.10 7.46 -21.61
C ALA A 94 11.71 8.10 -20.35
N ASP A 95 13.04 8.01 -20.21
CA ASP A 95 13.78 8.61 -19.09
C ASP A 95 13.68 10.15 -19.10
N ASP A 96 13.61 10.77 -20.29
CA ASP A 96 13.43 12.22 -20.39
C ASP A 96 12.01 12.62 -19.98
N TYR A 97 10.98 11.87 -20.37
CA TYR A 97 9.62 12.08 -19.92
C TYR A 97 9.48 11.89 -18.41
N GLU A 98 10.14 10.88 -17.83
CA GLU A 98 10.14 10.65 -16.39
C GLU A 98 10.79 11.82 -15.63
N LYS A 99 11.92 12.34 -16.11
CA LYS A 99 12.56 13.52 -15.53
C LYS A 99 11.67 14.76 -15.60
N MET A 100 11.04 15.00 -16.77
CA MET A 100 10.09 16.10 -16.92
C MET A 100 8.91 15.99 -15.95
N ALA A 101 8.31 14.80 -15.85
CA ALA A 101 7.17 14.57 -14.95
C ALA A 101 7.57 14.77 -13.48
N LYS A 102 8.73 14.25 -13.08
CA LYS A 102 9.26 14.45 -11.73
C LYS A 102 9.50 15.93 -11.44
N SER A 103 10.17 16.65 -12.34
CA SER A 103 10.41 18.08 -12.14
C SER A 103 9.11 18.88 -12.11
N ALA A 104 8.11 18.51 -12.93
CA ALA A 104 6.80 19.14 -12.89
C ALA A 104 6.07 18.88 -11.55
N SER A 105 6.14 17.65 -11.01
CA SER A 105 5.52 17.35 -9.71
C SER A 105 6.21 18.08 -8.55
N GLU A 106 7.54 18.26 -8.62
CA GLU A 106 8.30 19.05 -7.64
C GLU A 106 7.87 20.54 -7.65
N ILE A 107 7.56 21.08 -8.82
CA ILE A 107 7.01 22.46 -8.95
C ILE A 107 5.62 22.53 -8.32
N VAL A 108 4.74 21.56 -8.60
CA VAL A 108 3.40 21.50 -8.00
C VAL A 108 3.48 21.53 -6.47
N ASP A 109 4.33 20.70 -5.89
CA ASP A 109 4.47 20.61 -4.44
C ASP A 109 5.10 21.86 -3.83
N LYS A 110 6.12 22.41 -4.48
CA LYS A 110 6.84 23.62 -4.01
C LYS A 110 5.98 24.88 -4.06
N GLU A 111 5.26 25.09 -5.16
CA GLU A 111 4.47 26.30 -5.38
C GLU A 111 3.00 26.14 -4.90
N GLY A 112 2.58 24.93 -4.51
CA GLY A 112 1.22 24.65 -4.05
C GLY A 112 0.17 24.87 -5.16
N LEU A 113 0.49 24.45 -6.38
CA LEU A 113 -0.38 24.70 -7.55
C LEU A 113 -1.70 23.93 -7.41
N SER A 114 -2.76 24.55 -7.92
CA SER A 114 -4.07 23.90 -8.05
C SER A 114 -4.16 23.14 -9.36
N ALA A 115 -4.76 21.95 -9.34
CA ALA A 115 -4.98 21.16 -10.54
C ALA A 115 -5.93 21.89 -11.52
N ASP A 116 -5.65 21.80 -12.82
CA ASP A 116 -6.56 22.27 -13.87
C ASP A 116 -7.82 21.41 -13.94
N LYS A 117 -7.67 20.11 -13.69
CA LYS A 117 -8.75 19.13 -13.60
C LYS A 117 -8.41 18.09 -12.55
N THR A 118 -9.45 17.55 -11.90
CA THR A 118 -9.35 16.45 -10.96
C THR A 118 -10.32 15.35 -11.39
N ILE A 119 -9.83 14.12 -11.42
CA ILE A 119 -10.63 12.91 -11.67
C ILE A 119 -10.92 12.27 -10.32
N GLU A 120 -12.18 12.16 -9.93
CA GLU A 120 -12.60 11.34 -8.79
C GLU A 120 -12.60 9.87 -9.22
N VAL A 121 -11.77 9.07 -8.58
CA VAL A 121 -11.72 7.62 -8.78
C VAL A 121 -12.53 6.95 -7.69
N LYS A 122 -13.54 6.18 -8.10
CA LYS A 122 -14.43 5.41 -7.21
C LYS A 122 -14.61 4.01 -7.80
N ASN A 123 -14.49 2.99 -6.96
CA ASN A 123 -14.53 1.59 -7.40
C ASN A 123 -13.58 1.33 -8.58
N GLY A 124 -12.37 1.87 -8.49
CA GLY A 124 -11.32 1.70 -9.50
C GLY A 124 -11.49 2.49 -10.80
N LYS A 125 -12.53 3.33 -10.94
CA LYS A 125 -12.84 4.05 -12.18
C LYS A 125 -13.11 5.52 -11.96
N GLY A 126 -12.70 6.33 -12.93
CA GLY A 126 -12.97 7.76 -12.91
C GLY A 126 -12.89 8.38 -14.30
N SER A 127 -13.50 9.53 -14.50
CA SER A 127 -13.39 10.27 -15.74
C SER A 127 -13.61 11.77 -15.54
N VAL A 128 -13.03 12.57 -16.43
CA VAL A 128 -13.25 14.02 -16.48
C VAL A 128 -13.35 14.47 -17.93
N SER A 129 -14.18 15.46 -18.18
CA SER A 129 -14.37 16.11 -19.49
C SER A 129 -14.01 17.58 -19.47
N GLY A 130 -14.00 18.23 -20.65
CA GLY A 130 -13.64 19.63 -20.79
C GLY A 130 -12.16 19.88 -20.47
N VAL A 131 -11.30 18.90 -20.75
CA VAL A 131 -9.84 19.01 -20.66
C VAL A 131 -9.35 19.75 -21.90
N LYS A 132 -8.64 20.86 -21.75
CA LYS A 132 -8.08 21.59 -22.89
C LYS A 132 -6.94 20.79 -23.53
N THR A 133 -6.69 21.04 -24.81
CA THR A 133 -5.53 20.41 -25.48
C THR A 133 -4.21 20.86 -24.85
N GLY A 134 -3.25 19.93 -24.70
CA GLY A 134 -1.95 20.23 -24.08
C GLY A 134 -1.23 19.00 -23.56
N LEU A 135 -0.13 19.23 -22.86
CA LEU A 135 0.63 18.23 -22.14
C LEU A 135 0.29 18.35 -20.65
N TYR A 136 -0.13 17.25 -20.04
CA TYR A 136 -0.58 17.20 -18.65
C TYR A 136 0.31 16.32 -17.79
N LEU A 137 0.66 16.82 -16.62
CA LEU A 137 1.16 15.99 -15.53
C LEU A 137 -0.03 15.25 -14.89
N VAL A 138 0.06 13.94 -14.84
CA VAL A 138 -0.82 13.08 -14.04
C VAL A 138 -0.17 12.90 -12.69
N TYR A 139 -0.81 13.42 -11.64
CA TYR A 139 -0.27 13.41 -10.29
C TYR A 139 -1.32 12.96 -9.28
N THR A 140 -0.99 11.92 -8.55
CA THR A 140 -1.86 11.32 -7.53
C THR A 140 -1.11 11.29 -6.21
N LYS A 141 -1.71 11.84 -5.17
CA LYS A 141 -1.14 11.78 -3.82
C LYS A 141 -1.21 10.35 -3.27
N PRO A 142 -0.29 9.96 -2.37
CA PRO A 142 -0.35 8.66 -1.72
C PRO A 142 -1.69 8.43 -1.03
N VAL A 143 -2.20 7.19 -1.11
CA VAL A 143 -3.43 6.75 -0.46
C VAL A 143 -3.21 5.44 0.26
N ASN A 144 -4.02 5.17 1.29
CA ASN A 144 -3.96 3.93 2.03
C ASN A 144 -5.28 3.17 1.91
N SER A 145 -5.19 1.88 1.65
CA SER A 145 -6.25 0.92 1.92
C SER A 145 -6.16 0.40 3.35
N ALA A 146 -6.94 -0.61 3.68
CA ALA A 146 -6.86 -1.25 4.99
C ALA A 146 -5.53 -1.99 5.23
N GLN A 147 -4.87 -2.47 4.16
CA GLN A 147 -3.70 -3.34 4.23
C GLN A 147 -2.44 -2.72 3.61
N TYR A 148 -2.60 -1.83 2.64
CA TYR A 148 -1.50 -1.30 1.84
C TYR A 148 -1.53 0.21 1.73
N GLY A 149 -0.33 0.80 1.73
CA GLY A 149 -0.11 2.17 1.26
C GLY A 149 0.29 2.15 -0.21
N TYR A 150 -0.26 3.06 -0.98
CA TYR A 150 0.02 3.25 -2.39
C TYR A 150 0.65 4.61 -2.62
N SER A 151 1.76 4.64 -3.31
CA SER A 151 2.33 5.84 -3.94
C SER A 151 2.26 5.68 -5.45
N PHE A 152 2.21 6.79 -6.18
CA PHE A 152 2.04 6.77 -7.62
C PHE A 152 3.18 7.52 -8.28
N VAL A 153 3.77 6.89 -9.30
CA VAL A 153 4.81 7.54 -10.10
C VAL A 153 4.15 8.57 -11.01
N PRO A 154 4.49 9.87 -10.89
CA PRO A 154 3.94 10.90 -11.77
C PRO A 154 4.43 10.70 -13.21
N TYR A 155 3.60 11.04 -14.19
CA TYR A 155 3.97 10.95 -15.60
C TYR A 155 3.22 11.99 -16.44
N LEU A 156 3.68 12.18 -17.68
CA LEU A 156 3.07 13.12 -18.61
C LEU A 156 2.16 12.40 -19.61
N VAL A 157 1.02 13.02 -19.92
CA VAL A 157 0.07 12.56 -20.94
C VAL A 157 -0.29 13.70 -21.88
N SER A 158 -0.38 13.41 -23.16
CA SER A 158 -0.89 14.36 -24.17
C SER A 158 -2.41 14.27 -24.28
N ALA A 159 -3.05 15.41 -24.38
CA ALA A 159 -4.46 15.55 -24.74
C ALA A 159 -4.58 16.55 -25.90
N PRO A 160 -4.98 16.17 -27.13
CA PRO A 160 -5.37 14.81 -27.52
C PRO A 160 -4.20 13.83 -27.56
N ASN A 161 -4.53 12.55 -27.58
CA ASN A 161 -3.58 11.47 -27.77
C ASN A 161 -3.66 10.89 -29.19
N ASN A 162 -2.71 10.03 -29.55
CA ASN A 162 -2.66 9.39 -30.88
C ASN A 162 -2.35 7.90 -30.72
N GLU A 163 -3.20 7.02 -31.26
CA GLU A 163 -3.06 5.59 -31.09
C GLU A 163 -1.74 5.06 -31.67
N PHE A 164 -1.36 5.54 -32.85
CA PHE A 164 -0.11 5.14 -33.48
C PHE A 164 1.11 5.59 -32.66
N ALA A 165 1.08 6.79 -32.12
CA ALA A 165 2.14 7.28 -31.26
C ALA A 165 2.27 6.45 -29.97
N MET A 166 1.14 5.96 -29.44
CA MET A 166 1.12 5.14 -28.22
C MET A 166 1.59 3.70 -28.44
N THR A 167 1.15 3.08 -29.53
CA THR A 167 1.27 1.63 -29.72
C THR A 167 2.22 1.23 -30.85
N GLY A 168 2.64 2.18 -31.69
CA GLY A 168 3.36 1.92 -32.94
C GLY A 168 2.51 1.28 -34.02
N SER A 169 1.19 1.17 -33.81
CA SER A 169 0.21 0.59 -34.73
C SER A 169 -1.14 1.27 -34.61
N GLY A 170 -2.08 0.98 -35.48
CA GLY A 170 -3.42 1.56 -35.45
C GLY A 170 -3.55 2.85 -36.26
N SER A 171 -4.53 3.67 -35.90
CA SER A 171 -4.86 4.91 -36.61
C SER A 171 -3.92 6.05 -36.20
N ASP A 172 -3.49 6.86 -37.17
CA ASP A 172 -2.77 8.13 -36.93
C ASP A 172 -3.74 9.31 -36.69
N SER A 173 -4.95 9.02 -36.22
CA SER A 173 -5.97 10.02 -35.88
C SER A 173 -5.82 10.48 -34.45
N TRP A 174 -6.12 11.74 -34.20
CA TRP A 174 -6.13 12.32 -32.85
C TRP A 174 -7.37 11.86 -32.07
N ILE A 175 -7.13 11.35 -30.85
CA ILE A 175 -8.15 10.88 -29.90
C ILE A 175 -8.37 11.97 -28.87
N TYR A 176 -9.58 12.56 -28.92
CA TYR A 176 -9.99 13.62 -27.98
C TYR A 176 -10.84 13.05 -26.83
N ASP A 177 -11.62 12.02 -27.13
CA ASP A 177 -12.58 11.46 -26.19
C ASP A 177 -12.08 10.14 -25.59
N ASN A 178 -12.32 9.95 -24.31
CA ASN A 178 -11.95 8.74 -23.57
C ASN A 178 -10.45 8.38 -23.65
N ILE A 179 -9.58 9.39 -23.54
CA ILE A 179 -8.15 9.14 -23.41
C ILE A 179 -7.94 8.37 -22.13
N THR A 180 -7.55 7.09 -22.26
CA THR A 180 -7.32 6.23 -21.10
C THR A 180 -5.93 6.45 -20.54
N ILE A 181 -5.85 6.69 -19.25
CA ILE A 181 -4.60 6.77 -18.49
C ILE A 181 -4.53 5.63 -17.49
N GLU A 182 -3.36 5.00 -17.39
CA GLU A 182 -3.07 3.95 -16.41
C GLU A 182 -2.20 4.52 -15.30
N LEU A 183 -2.63 4.34 -14.07
CA LEU A 183 -1.81 4.74 -12.92
C LEU A 183 -0.68 3.74 -12.71
N LYS A 184 0.44 4.23 -12.17
CA LYS A 184 1.62 3.42 -11.84
C LYS A 184 1.77 3.36 -10.32
N PRO A 185 0.96 2.53 -9.62
CA PRO A 185 1.04 2.42 -8.17
C PRO A 185 2.26 1.62 -7.74
N GLU A 186 2.91 2.08 -6.68
CA GLU A 186 3.85 1.32 -5.88
C GLU A 186 3.17 0.96 -4.56
N GLN A 187 3.19 -0.31 -4.22
CA GLN A 187 2.50 -0.85 -3.04
C GLN A 187 3.48 -1.13 -1.91
N LYS A 188 3.10 -0.72 -0.70
CA LYS A 188 3.80 -1.04 0.54
C LYS A 188 2.84 -1.61 1.56
N GLU A 189 3.18 -2.76 2.14
CA GLU A 189 2.41 -3.33 3.24
C GLU A 189 2.41 -2.41 4.46
N LEU A 190 1.23 -2.20 5.03
CA LEU A 190 1.04 -1.45 6.27
C LEU A 190 1.00 -2.41 7.46
N THR A 191 1.42 -1.92 8.61
CA THR A 191 1.41 -2.67 9.87
C THR A 191 0.73 -1.87 10.97
N GLY A 192 0.27 -2.57 11.99
CA GLY A 192 -0.19 -2.00 13.25
C GLY A 192 0.34 -2.81 14.42
N ASN A 193 -0.12 -2.49 15.63
CA ASN A 193 0.35 -3.13 16.85
C ASN A 193 -0.81 -3.78 17.60
N LEU A 194 -0.48 -4.78 18.40
CA LEU A 194 -1.38 -5.42 19.36
C LEU A 194 -0.87 -5.17 20.77
N GLN A 195 -1.70 -4.65 21.64
CA GLN A 195 -1.41 -4.56 23.08
C GLN A 195 -2.22 -5.62 23.83
N ILE A 196 -1.53 -6.53 24.49
CA ILE A 196 -2.15 -7.49 25.42
C ILE A 196 -2.17 -6.84 26.78
N ASN A 197 -3.35 -6.62 27.31
CA ASN A 197 -3.62 -6.10 28.64
C ASN A 197 -3.95 -7.22 29.59
N LYS A 198 -3.29 -7.26 30.74
CA LYS A 198 -3.51 -8.28 31.75
C LYS A 198 -3.82 -7.66 33.11
N VAL A 199 -4.93 -8.11 33.69
CA VAL A 199 -5.33 -7.80 35.07
C VAL A 199 -5.20 -9.05 35.91
N LEU A 200 -4.45 -8.97 37.02
CA LEU A 200 -4.41 -9.97 38.08
C LEU A 200 -5.19 -9.46 39.29
N LYS A 201 -6.32 -10.11 39.60
CA LYS A 201 -7.24 -9.68 40.69
C LYS A 201 -6.72 -10.02 42.07
N THR A 202 -6.12 -11.19 42.22
CA THR A 202 -5.56 -11.66 43.49
C THR A 202 -4.16 -12.20 43.27
N TYR A 203 -3.31 -12.08 44.28
CA TYR A 203 -1.92 -12.54 44.22
C TYR A 203 -1.62 -13.37 45.48
N ASN A 204 -1.04 -14.53 45.30
CA ASN A 204 -0.61 -15.39 46.40
C ASN A 204 0.92 -15.35 46.49
N THR A 205 1.45 -14.72 47.56
CA THR A 205 2.88 -14.52 47.77
C THR A 205 3.62 -15.86 47.98
N GLU A 206 2.95 -16.90 48.39
CA GLU A 206 3.60 -18.24 48.63
C GLU A 206 3.93 -18.91 47.29
N LEU A 207 3.30 -18.55 46.21
CA LEU A 207 3.52 -19.16 44.88
C LEU A 207 4.60 -18.43 44.05
N GLY A 208 5.14 -17.33 44.59
CA GLY A 208 6.09 -16.49 43.86
C GLY A 208 5.42 -15.72 42.73
N GLU A 209 6.21 -15.25 41.78
CA GLU A 209 5.77 -14.40 40.67
C GLU A 209 5.13 -15.20 39.54
N PRO A 210 3.80 -15.13 39.37
CA PRO A 210 3.14 -15.86 38.28
C PRO A 210 3.49 -15.26 36.92
N ILE A 211 3.67 -16.13 35.92
CA ILE A 211 3.85 -15.80 34.52
C ILE A 211 2.61 -16.27 33.75
N PHE A 212 2.11 -15.42 32.88
CA PHE A 212 1.02 -15.72 31.96
C PHE A 212 1.57 -15.66 30.54
N ALA A 213 1.28 -16.69 29.74
CA ALA A 213 1.76 -16.78 28.37
C ALA A 213 0.59 -16.74 27.38
N PHE A 214 0.82 -16.07 26.28
CA PHE A 214 -0.16 -15.80 25.23
C PHE A 214 0.41 -16.26 23.90
N ASP A 215 -0.37 -17.06 23.19
CA ASP A 215 -0.14 -17.43 21.80
C ASP A 215 -0.87 -16.43 20.91
N ILE A 216 -0.20 -15.94 19.87
CA ILE A 216 -0.68 -14.87 19.01
C ILE A 216 -0.52 -15.35 17.58
N GLU A 217 -1.62 -15.46 16.87
CA GLU A 217 -1.63 -15.79 15.44
C GLU A 217 -2.45 -14.74 14.67
N ALA A 218 -1.89 -14.23 13.59
CA ALA A 218 -2.60 -13.34 12.67
C ALA A 218 -2.82 -14.03 11.33
N TYR A 219 -4.02 -13.85 10.78
CA TYR A 219 -4.48 -14.50 9.57
C TYR A 219 -4.87 -13.49 8.51
N ASP A 220 -4.52 -13.76 7.25
CA ASP A 220 -5.01 -13.01 6.11
C ASP A 220 -6.50 -13.31 5.83
N LYS A 221 -7.06 -12.67 4.80
CA LYS A 221 -8.44 -12.88 4.35
C LYS A 221 -8.72 -14.32 3.86
N ASP A 222 -7.69 -15.04 3.44
CA ASP A 222 -7.77 -16.40 2.92
C ASP A 222 -7.56 -17.45 4.03
N GLY A 223 -7.28 -17.01 5.27
CA GLY A 223 -7.08 -17.86 6.45
C GLY A 223 -5.66 -18.38 6.60
N ASN A 224 -4.69 -17.87 5.84
CA ASN A 224 -3.29 -18.24 6.01
C ASN A 224 -2.69 -17.46 7.18
N VAL A 225 -1.81 -18.11 7.95
CA VAL A 225 -1.05 -17.45 9.02
C VAL A 225 0.00 -16.51 8.39
N VAL A 226 -0.12 -15.21 8.68
CA VAL A 226 0.79 -14.15 8.19
C VAL A 226 1.73 -13.63 9.28
N PHE A 227 1.39 -13.89 10.55
CA PHE A 227 2.21 -13.53 11.70
C PHE A 227 1.95 -14.53 12.84
N SER A 228 2.98 -14.85 13.62
CA SER A 228 2.87 -15.70 14.82
C SER A 228 3.93 -15.27 15.83
N ASP A 229 3.54 -15.14 17.10
CA ASP A 229 4.44 -14.81 18.20
C ASP A 229 3.92 -15.39 19.52
N ILE A 230 4.78 -15.40 20.55
CA ILE A 230 4.43 -15.75 21.92
C ILE A 230 4.87 -14.63 22.85
N ALA A 231 3.92 -14.09 23.60
CA ALA A 231 4.19 -13.09 24.62
C ALA A 231 4.02 -13.65 26.04
N SER A 232 4.69 -13.06 27.01
CA SER A 232 4.50 -13.37 28.41
C SER A 232 4.48 -12.15 29.30
N ILE A 233 3.65 -12.18 30.36
CA ILE A 233 3.55 -11.13 31.35
C ILE A 233 3.77 -11.73 32.74
N ARG A 234 4.72 -11.19 33.49
CA ARG A 234 5.04 -11.59 34.87
C ARG A 234 4.48 -10.57 35.86
N PHE A 235 3.89 -11.09 36.94
CA PHE A 235 3.37 -10.27 38.03
C PHE A 235 4.18 -10.47 39.31
N ASP A 236 4.40 -9.37 40.02
CA ASP A 236 5.02 -9.25 41.36
C ASP A 236 4.01 -8.81 42.43
N GLY A 237 2.74 -8.69 42.05
CA GLY A 237 1.60 -8.30 42.89
C GLY A 237 0.32 -8.26 42.09
N VAL A 238 -0.76 -7.85 42.71
CA VAL A 238 -2.05 -7.56 42.04
C VAL A 238 -1.93 -6.34 41.14
N GLY A 239 -2.75 -6.25 40.10
CA GLY A 239 -2.84 -5.04 39.29
C GLY A 239 -2.90 -5.29 37.80
N PHE A 240 -2.46 -4.31 37.04
CA PHE A 240 -2.49 -4.25 35.59
C PHE A 240 -1.05 -4.24 35.03
N LYS A 241 -0.81 -5.04 34.02
CA LYS A 241 0.39 -4.99 33.19
C LYS A 241 0.01 -5.21 31.73
N SER A 242 0.83 -4.73 30.81
CA SER A 242 0.62 -4.92 29.37
C SER A 242 1.93 -5.24 28.65
N VAL A 243 1.82 -5.82 27.47
CA VAL A 243 2.91 -6.01 26.51
C VAL A 243 2.40 -5.62 25.13
N VAL A 244 3.26 -4.98 24.33
CA VAL A 244 2.95 -4.58 22.95
C VAL A 244 3.72 -5.47 22.01
N ILE A 245 3.03 -5.94 20.98
CA ILE A 245 3.59 -6.68 19.85
C ILE A 245 3.47 -5.79 18.63
N ASP A 246 4.60 -5.45 18.05
CA ASP A 246 4.70 -4.48 16.96
C ASP A 246 4.74 -5.17 15.59
N ASN A 247 4.44 -4.36 14.56
CA ASN A 247 4.62 -4.73 13.16
C ASN A 247 3.82 -5.95 12.68
N ILE A 248 2.61 -6.10 13.17
CA ILE A 248 1.67 -7.10 12.66
C ILE A 248 1.02 -6.55 11.36
N PRO A 249 0.92 -7.35 10.28
CA PRO A 249 0.30 -6.91 9.04
C PRO A 249 -1.11 -6.32 9.26
N ALA A 250 -1.36 -5.12 8.75
CA ALA A 250 -2.65 -4.46 8.87
C ALA A 250 -3.75 -5.22 8.12
N GLY A 251 -4.99 -5.10 8.60
CA GLY A 251 -6.14 -5.82 8.05
C GLY A 251 -6.17 -7.31 8.39
N SER A 252 -5.13 -7.87 9.03
CA SER A 252 -5.13 -9.26 9.49
C SER A 252 -6.05 -9.45 10.70
N ARG A 253 -6.74 -10.59 10.74
CA ARG A 253 -7.50 -11.05 11.90
C ARG A 253 -6.54 -11.69 12.90
N VAL A 254 -6.39 -11.10 14.06
CA VAL A 254 -5.52 -11.63 15.13
C VAL A 254 -6.34 -12.41 16.14
N VAL A 255 -5.84 -13.58 16.49
CA VAL A 255 -6.32 -14.44 17.57
C VAL A 255 -5.27 -14.46 18.66
N VAL A 256 -5.66 -14.04 19.88
CA VAL A 256 -4.81 -14.07 21.07
C VAL A 256 -5.39 -15.08 22.04
N LYS A 257 -4.62 -16.09 22.40
CA LYS A 257 -5.03 -17.12 23.34
C LYS A 257 -4.12 -17.17 24.55
N GLU A 258 -4.69 -17.10 25.74
CA GLU A 258 -3.92 -17.38 26.96
C GLU A 258 -3.70 -18.89 27.10
N VAL A 259 -2.47 -19.32 26.79
CA VAL A 259 -2.09 -20.75 26.78
C VAL A 259 -1.51 -21.23 28.09
N TYR A 260 -1.10 -20.31 28.98
CA TYR A 260 -0.62 -20.63 30.30
C TYR A 260 -1.05 -19.60 31.34
N ALA A 261 -1.78 -20.03 32.34
CA ALA A 261 -2.38 -19.20 33.40
C ALA A 261 -1.71 -19.41 34.78
N ALA A 262 -0.43 -19.74 34.81
CA ALA A 262 0.37 -19.93 36.03
C ALA A 262 -0.20 -20.96 37.05
N GLY A 263 -0.72 -22.07 36.57
CA GLY A 263 -1.13 -23.23 37.39
C GLY A 263 -2.22 -22.99 38.44
N SER A 264 -1.96 -22.14 39.41
CA SER A 264 -2.86 -21.81 40.55
C SER A 264 -3.82 -20.64 40.24
N TYR A 265 -3.79 -20.15 39.05
CA TYR A 265 -4.66 -19.03 38.59
C TYR A 265 -5.61 -19.54 37.48
N LYS A 266 -6.73 -18.87 37.35
CA LYS A 266 -7.72 -19.16 36.30
C LYS A 266 -8.07 -17.87 35.56
N VAL A 267 -8.29 -18.01 34.28
CA VAL A 267 -8.85 -16.97 33.43
C VAL A 267 -10.29 -16.68 33.90
N THR A 268 -10.64 -15.43 34.07
CA THR A 268 -11.99 -14.97 34.43
C THR A 268 -12.62 -14.07 33.36
N SER A 269 -11.87 -13.73 32.34
CA SER A 269 -12.34 -13.17 31.06
C SER A 269 -12.49 -14.30 30.03
N SER A 270 -12.62 -13.97 28.75
CA SER A 270 -12.37 -14.93 27.67
C SER A 270 -10.89 -15.35 27.67
N ASP A 271 -10.60 -16.60 27.37
CA ASP A 271 -9.24 -17.13 27.18
C ASP A 271 -8.77 -17.04 25.72
N ASN A 272 -9.67 -16.59 24.84
CA ASN A 272 -9.44 -16.37 23.42
C ASN A 272 -10.09 -15.03 23.00
N ILE A 273 -9.30 -14.13 22.44
CA ILE A 273 -9.76 -12.82 21.97
C ILE A 273 -9.39 -12.67 20.50
N GLU A 274 -10.36 -12.26 19.71
CA GLU A 274 -10.16 -11.93 18.30
C GLU A 274 -10.30 -10.43 18.08
N THR A 275 -9.40 -9.88 17.25
CA THR A 275 -9.43 -8.48 16.82
C THR A 275 -8.85 -8.35 15.43
N THR A 276 -8.98 -7.18 14.81
CA THR A 276 -8.37 -6.89 13.50
C THR A 276 -7.32 -5.80 13.67
N ILE A 277 -6.14 -6.00 13.10
CA ILE A 277 -5.07 -5.02 13.13
C ILE A 277 -5.43 -3.83 12.23
N VAL A 278 -5.32 -2.64 12.80
CA VAL A 278 -5.54 -1.37 12.09
C VAL A 278 -4.19 -0.73 11.76
N ALA A 279 -4.03 -0.29 10.54
CA ALA A 279 -2.79 0.32 10.06
C ALA A 279 -2.40 1.54 10.91
N GLY A 280 -1.19 1.55 11.44
CA GLY A 280 -0.63 2.63 12.25
C GLY A 280 -1.19 2.76 13.67
N ASP A 281 -2.18 1.93 14.03
CA ASP A 281 -2.82 1.95 15.35
C ASP A 281 -2.40 0.77 16.23
N THR A 282 -2.77 0.84 17.51
CA THR A 282 -2.63 -0.24 18.49
C THR A 282 -4.01 -0.75 18.91
N VAL A 283 -4.31 -2.01 18.60
CA VAL A 283 -5.53 -2.69 19.05
C VAL A 283 -5.28 -3.44 20.35
N ASN A 284 -6.33 -3.70 21.15
CA ASN A 284 -6.20 -4.28 22.48
C ASN A 284 -6.82 -5.67 22.58
N ALA A 285 -6.17 -6.53 23.38
CA ALA A 285 -6.69 -7.81 23.85
C ALA A 285 -6.63 -7.86 25.38
N ASP A 286 -7.79 -7.90 26.03
CA ASP A 286 -7.92 -7.75 27.49
C ASP A 286 -8.16 -9.07 28.20
N PHE A 287 -7.25 -9.45 29.09
CA PHE A 287 -7.33 -10.68 29.88
C PHE A 287 -7.35 -10.40 31.38
N THR A 288 -8.13 -11.20 32.09
CA THR A 288 -8.23 -11.09 33.57
C THR A 288 -8.10 -12.49 34.18
N ASN A 289 -7.22 -12.60 35.18
CA ASN A 289 -7.07 -13.82 35.96
C ASN A 289 -7.28 -13.58 37.45
N ASP A 290 -7.69 -14.63 38.10
CA ASP A 290 -7.89 -14.68 39.56
C ASP A 290 -7.28 -15.94 40.14
N TYR A 291 -6.89 -15.90 41.42
CA TYR A 291 -6.39 -17.07 42.13
C TYR A 291 -7.53 -18.11 42.25
N ASN A 292 -7.21 -19.39 41.94
CA ASN A 292 -8.21 -20.47 41.93
C ASN A 292 -8.38 -21.20 43.30
N ASN A 293 -7.73 -20.67 44.35
CA ASN A 293 -7.69 -21.27 45.69
C ASN A 293 -7.08 -22.68 45.77
N LYS A 294 -6.27 -23.06 44.77
CA LYS A 294 -5.55 -24.32 44.77
C LYS A 294 -4.05 -24.01 44.79
N LEU A 295 -3.36 -24.58 45.78
CA LEU A 295 -1.88 -24.55 45.81
C LEU A 295 -1.37 -25.62 44.84
N ILE A 296 -1.14 -25.26 43.61
CA ILE A 296 -0.43 -26.10 42.66
C ILE A 296 1.00 -25.58 42.62
N TYR A 297 1.87 -26.23 43.40
CA TYR A 297 3.31 -26.00 43.26
C TYR A 297 3.71 -26.44 41.87
N SER A 298 4.49 -25.60 41.17
CA SER A 298 4.82 -25.80 39.74
C SER A 298 5.28 -27.22 39.52
N THR A 299 4.53 -28.00 38.77
CA THR A 299 4.97 -29.25 38.22
C THR A 299 5.95 -28.94 37.10
N GLY A 300 7.25 -29.12 37.36
CA GLY A 300 8.24 -29.11 36.30
C GLY A 300 7.86 -30.19 35.29
N VAL A 301 7.68 -29.85 34.04
CA VAL A 301 7.60 -30.84 32.97
C VAL A 301 9.02 -31.38 32.81
N VAL A 302 9.27 -32.55 33.30
CA VAL A 302 10.53 -33.27 33.03
C VAL A 302 10.31 -34.01 31.72
N ASN A 303 10.87 -33.50 30.65
CA ASN A 303 10.94 -34.23 29.40
C ASN A 303 12.09 -35.27 29.53
N HIS A 304 11.76 -36.55 29.46
CA HIS A 304 12.75 -37.63 29.40
C HIS A 304 13.08 -37.88 27.92
N PHE A 305 14.35 -37.71 27.59
CA PHE A 305 14.88 -38.11 26.29
C PHE A 305 15.89 -39.25 26.51
N GLU A 306 15.75 -40.32 25.78
CA GLU A 306 16.73 -41.42 25.73
C GLU A 306 17.47 -41.39 24.40
N TYR A 307 18.78 -41.66 24.45
CA TYR A 307 19.60 -41.77 23.25
C TYR A 307 19.72 -43.24 22.86
N ASP A 308 19.19 -43.63 21.70
CA ASP A 308 19.16 -44.99 21.18
C ASP A 308 20.42 -45.42 20.41
N GLY A 309 21.41 -44.54 20.31
CA GLY A 309 22.64 -44.74 19.53
C GLY A 309 22.63 -44.09 18.16
N THR A 310 21.46 -43.62 17.69
CA THR A 310 21.29 -42.93 16.40
C THR A 310 20.66 -41.53 16.55
N GLY A 311 19.87 -41.29 17.62
CA GLY A 311 19.20 -40.05 17.91
C GLY A 311 18.64 -39.97 19.32
N TRP A 312 18.09 -38.82 19.71
CA TRP A 312 17.38 -38.63 20.96
C TRP A 312 15.87 -38.84 20.73
N GLU A 313 15.28 -39.82 21.45
CA GLU A 313 13.84 -40.04 21.43
C GLU A 313 13.19 -39.54 22.73
N TRP A 314 12.00 -38.91 22.61
CA TRP A 314 11.20 -38.54 23.76
C TRP A 314 10.48 -39.77 24.32
N VAL A 315 10.67 -40.01 25.62
CA VAL A 315 10.05 -41.18 26.32
C VAL A 315 8.96 -40.65 27.23
N GLN A 316 7.74 -41.11 27.01
CA GLN A 316 6.59 -40.80 27.87
C GLN A 316 6.56 -41.87 29.02
N ASN A 317 6.73 -41.42 30.28
CA ASN A 317 6.51 -42.22 31.48
C ASN A 317 5.05 -42.22 31.89
#